data_202c5ec0d0c0c6784708fdda6cc4e339
#
_entry.id   202c5ec0d0c0c6784708fdda6cc4e339
#
_cell.length_a   1.000
_cell.length_b   1.000
_cell.length_c   1.000
_cell.angle_alpha   90.00
_cell.angle_beta   90.00
_cell.angle_gamma   90.00
#
_symmetry.space_group_name_H-M   'P 1'
#
loop_
_entity.id
_entity.type
_entity.pdbx_description
1 polymer ?
#
loop_
_entity_poly.entity_id
_entity_poly.type
_entity_poly.pdbx_seq_one_letter_code
_entity_poly.pdbx_strand_id
1 'polypeptide(L)'
;MRAPAIGTLLATLMIFVSCGLGSAQTMPRAGETWLLKIDAFGCAKNEDLDRLLRLLHQDDQTEFRALLLNLRGERLCQDLPKGLQVLVDRIEPYGMLNDRPCVRQSGHSDCWYTLPAFLQPISNQ
;
A
#
# COMPACT_ATOMS: atom_id res chain seq x y z
N MET A 1 -40.44 55.27 10.32
CA MET A 1 -40.20 54.77 10.38
C MET A 1 -39.67 54.07 10.07
N ARG A 2 -39.03 53.41 10.05
CA ARG A 2 -38.51 52.76 9.83
C ARG A 2 -38.07 51.84 9.72
N ALA A 3 -37.67 51.33 9.49
CA ALA A 3 -37.31 50.40 9.17
C ALA A 3 -36.42 49.84 9.10
N PRO A 4 -36.07 49.16 9.41
CA PRO A 4 -35.24 48.53 9.44
C PRO A 4 -34.73 47.69 8.85
N ALA A 5 -34.10 47.54 8.67
CA ALA A 5 -33.45 46.88 8.16
C ALA A 5 -33.13 45.86 8.32
N ILE A 6 -33.10 45.32 8.37
CA ILE A 6 -32.81 44.26 8.44
C ILE A 6 -31.91 43.64 8.08
N GLY A 7 -31.27 43.57 8.18
CA GLY A 7 -30.34 43.00 8.04
C GLY A 7 -30.24 41.88 7.71
N THR A 8 -30.37 41.45 7.55
CA THR A 8 -30.33 40.39 7.16
C THR A 8 -29.37 39.72 6.91
N LEU A 9 -28.81 39.41 7.36
CA LEU A 9 -27.95 38.76 7.22
C LEU A 9 -27.88 37.65 6.83
N LEU A 10 -27.48 37.30 6.33
CA LEU A 10 -27.28 36.31 5.85
C LEU A 10 -26.27 35.69 6.11
N ALA A 11 -26.11 35.06 6.64
CA ALA A 11 -25.23 34.34 7.03
C ALA A 11 -25.00 33.40 6.13
N THR A 12 -24.15 33.53 5.49
CA THR A 12 -23.91 32.70 4.63
C THR A 12 -23.19 31.72 5.18
N LEU A 13 -23.52 30.73 5.42
CA LEU A 13 -22.91 29.81 5.94
C LEU A 13 -22.14 29.11 5.01
N MET A 14 -20.99 29.22 5.03
CA MET A 14 -20.22 28.58 4.27
C MET A 14 -19.92 27.36 4.79
N ILE A 15 -20.28 26.46 4.48
CA ILE A 15 -19.99 25.31 4.91
C ILE A 15 -18.94 24.79 4.18
N PHE A 16 -17.88 24.67 4.71
CA PHE A 16 -16.87 24.13 4.08
C PHE A 16 -16.87 22.76 4.30
N VAL A 17 -17.15 22.13 3.60
CA VAL A 17 -17.09 20.85 3.67
C VAL A 17 -15.82 20.51 3.30
N SER A 18 -15.00 20.46 4.08
CA SER A 18 -13.80 20.13 3.77
C SER A 18 -13.87 18.76 3.66
N CYS A 19 -13.82 18.26 2.69
CA CYS A 19 -13.88 17.05 2.52
C CYS A 19 -12.76 16.52 2.94
N GLY A 20 -12.60 15.99 3.65
CA GLY A 20 -11.55 15.55 4.16
C GLY A 20 -10.96 14.66 3.48
N LEU A 21 -10.70 14.56 2.84
CA LEU A 21 -10.11 13.88 2.19
C LEU A 21 -9.17 13.17 2.53
N GLY A 22 -8.55 13.36 2.90
CA GLY A 22 -7.52 12.73 3.16
C GLY A 22 -7.53 11.40 3.19
N SER A 23 -8.05 10.85 3.58
CA SER A 23 -7.98 9.64 3.73
C SER A 23 -7.87 8.81 2.75
N ALA A 24 -7.83 9.18 1.89
CA ALA A 24 -7.84 8.40 0.97
C ALA A 24 -6.83 7.52 0.93
N GLN A 25 -6.85 6.49 0.91
CA GLN A 25 -6.05 5.67 0.82
C GLN A 25 -5.56 5.67 -0.40
N THR A 26 -4.53 6.09 -0.68
CA THR A 26 -4.02 6.10 -1.83
C THR A 26 -3.46 4.81 -2.14
N MET A 27 -3.56 4.36 -3.24
CA MET A 27 -2.90 3.17 -3.69
C MET A 27 -1.54 3.53 -4.22
N PRO A 28 -0.56 2.66 -4.09
CA PRO A 28 0.75 2.93 -4.65
C PRO A 28 0.71 3.08 -6.16
N ARG A 29 1.54 3.96 -6.68
CA ARG A 29 1.65 4.15 -8.11
C ARG A 29 3.09 4.01 -8.51
N ALA A 30 3.31 3.63 -9.75
CA ALA A 30 4.68 3.47 -10.26
C ALA A 30 5.44 4.77 -10.11
N GLY A 31 6.66 4.69 -9.70
CA GLY A 31 7.52 5.84 -9.51
C GLY A 31 7.50 6.44 -8.13
N GLU A 32 6.59 6.02 -7.30
CA GLU A 32 6.48 6.58 -5.95
C GLU A 32 7.30 5.80 -4.95
N THR A 33 7.67 6.46 -3.89
CA THR A 33 8.39 5.83 -2.79
C THR A 33 7.42 5.57 -1.65
N TRP A 34 7.47 4.39 -1.12
CA TRP A 34 6.57 3.98 -0.06
C TRP A 34 7.36 3.28 1.06
N LEU A 35 6.76 3.07 2.19
CA LEU A 35 7.39 2.38 3.29
C LEU A 35 6.66 1.09 3.60
N LEU A 36 7.37 0.10 4.05
CA LEU A 36 6.75 -1.11 4.51
C LEU A 36 6.09 -0.82 5.85
N LYS A 37 4.82 -1.12 5.96
CA LYS A 37 4.05 -0.84 7.14
C LYS A 37 4.26 -1.91 8.19
N ILE A 38 4.59 -3.10 7.80
CA ILE A 38 4.79 -4.21 8.70
C ILE A 38 5.94 -5.03 8.18
N ASP A 39 6.39 -6.00 8.93
CA ASP A 39 7.36 -6.95 8.41
C ASP A 39 6.62 -7.80 7.40
N ALA A 40 7.06 -7.76 6.19
CA ALA A 40 6.37 -8.42 5.10
C ALA A 40 7.34 -9.16 4.20
N PHE A 41 6.90 -9.51 3.03
CA PHE A 41 7.71 -10.23 2.08
C PHE A 41 7.26 -9.89 0.68
N GLY A 42 8.09 -10.16 -0.27
CA GLY A 42 7.75 -10.02 -1.66
C GLY A 42 8.37 -11.14 -2.44
N CYS A 43 7.87 -11.40 -3.61
CA CYS A 43 8.35 -12.49 -4.45
C CYS A 43 8.57 -12.02 -5.89
N ALA A 44 9.48 -12.66 -6.57
CA ALA A 44 9.77 -12.31 -7.95
C ALA A 44 8.61 -12.67 -8.86
N LYS A 45 7.79 -13.64 -8.48
CA LYS A 45 6.65 -14.03 -9.26
C LYS A 45 5.40 -13.98 -8.44
N ASN A 46 4.33 -13.52 -9.05
CA ASN A 46 3.05 -13.46 -8.35
C ASN A 46 2.55 -14.83 -7.95
N GLU A 47 2.90 -15.87 -8.68
CA GLU A 47 2.45 -17.21 -8.32
C GLU A 47 2.99 -17.64 -6.97
N ASP A 48 4.24 -17.31 -6.69
CA ASP A 48 4.82 -17.66 -5.41
C ASP A 48 4.22 -16.82 -4.29
N LEU A 49 3.96 -15.55 -4.57
CA LEU A 49 3.31 -14.70 -3.60
C LEU A 49 1.93 -15.26 -3.27
N ASP A 50 1.19 -15.69 -4.27
CA ASP A 50 -0.13 -16.27 -4.05
C ASP A 50 -0.07 -17.53 -3.21
N ARG A 51 0.92 -18.35 -3.40
CA ARG A 51 1.04 -19.56 -2.61
C ARG A 51 1.24 -19.23 -1.14
N LEU A 52 2.09 -18.23 -0.86
CA LEU A 52 2.32 -17.81 0.51
C LEU A 52 1.07 -17.18 1.11
N LEU A 53 0.39 -16.34 0.35
CA LEU A 53 -0.81 -15.70 0.86
C LEU A 53 -1.92 -16.71 1.15
N ARG A 54 -1.98 -17.75 0.35
CA ARG A 54 -2.99 -18.75 0.56
C ARG A 54 -2.74 -19.46 1.89
N LEU A 55 -1.49 -19.74 2.20
CA LEU A 55 -1.17 -20.40 3.46
C LEU A 55 -1.48 -19.49 4.65
N LEU A 56 -1.22 -18.19 4.51
CA LEU A 56 -1.57 -17.28 5.56
C LEU A 56 -3.08 -17.21 5.73
N HIS A 57 -3.80 -17.22 4.63
CA HIS A 57 -5.24 -17.14 4.72
C HIS A 57 -5.84 -18.40 5.35
N GLN A 58 -5.19 -19.51 5.20
CA GLN A 58 -5.63 -20.74 5.79
C GLN A 58 -5.08 -20.90 7.22
N ASP A 59 -4.38 -19.90 7.70
CA ASP A 59 -3.82 -19.92 9.03
C ASP A 59 -2.85 -21.08 9.22
N ASP A 60 -2.16 -21.49 8.19
CA ASP A 60 -1.22 -22.58 8.28
C ASP A 60 0.18 -22.00 8.40
N GLN A 61 0.54 -21.62 9.61
CA GLN A 61 1.80 -20.95 9.81
C GLN A 61 3.00 -21.84 9.62
N THR A 62 2.88 -23.11 9.92
CA THR A 62 3.98 -24.03 9.75
C THR A 62 4.37 -24.16 8.29
N GLU A 63 3.36 -24.36 7.44
CA GLU A 63 3.64 -24.49 6.02
C GLU A 63 4.05 -23.17 5.42
N PHE A 64 3.50 -22.09 5.93
CA PHE A 64 3.88 -20.76 5.44
C PHE A 64 5.37 -20.54 5.68
N ARG A 65 5.83 -20.82 6.88
CA ARG A 65 7.23 -20.59 7.18
C ARG A 65 8.14 -21.49 6.39
N ALA A 66 7.75 -22.73 6.21
CA ALA A 66 8.56 -23.67 5.47
C ALA A 66 8.68 -23.22 4.02
N LEU A 67 7.58 -22.80 3.43
CA LEU A 67 7.60 -22.37 2.04
C LEU A 67 8.40 -21.08 1.90
N LEU A 68 8.20 -20.15 2.81
CA LEU A 68 8.92 -18.88 2.72
C LEU A 68 10.43 -19.11 2.84
N LEU A 69 10.84 -19.97 3.74
CA LEU A 69 12.22 -20.25 3.87
C LEU A 69 12.79 -20.87 2.62
N ASN A 70 12.06 -21.75 2.01
CA ASN A 70 12.51 -22.39 0.80
C ASN A 70 12.61 -21.37 -0.33
N LEU A 71 11.61 -20.55 -0.49
CA LEU A 71 11.61 -19.56 -1.56
C LEU A 71 12.70 -18.49 -1.34
N ARG A 72 12.97 -18.16 -0.10
CA ARG A 72 14.06 -17.24 0.17
C ARG A 72 15.41 -17.89 -0.15
N GLY A 73 15.56 -19.14 0.15
CA GLY A 73 16.80 -19.83 -0.17
C GLY A 73 17.07 -19.88 -1.65
N GLU A 74 16.01 -19.91 -2.45
CA GLU A 74 16.16 -19.94 -3.89
C GLU A 74 16.14 -18.54 -4.48
N ARG A 75 16.08 -17.52 -3.63
CA ARG A 75 16.06 -16.14 -4.08
C ARG A 75 14.82 -15.80 -4.91
N LEU A 76 13.75 -16.52 -4.68
CA LEU A 76 12.50 -16.25 -5.35
C LEU A 76 11.62 -15.32 -4.54
N CYS A 77 11.88 -15.21 -3.25
CA CYS A 77 11.17 -14.27 -2.39
C CYS A 77 12.16 -13.64 -1.43
N GLN A 78 11.79 -12.52 -0.89
CA GLN A 78 12.67 -11.76 -0.02
C GLN A 78 11.88 -11.11 1.11
N ASP A 79 12.49 -10.98 2.27
CA ASP A 79 11.87 -10.29 3.38
C ASP A 79 11.89 -8.80 3.13
N LEU A 80 10.81 -8.16 3.47
CA LEU A 80 10.69 -6.71 3.35
C LEU A 80 10.34 -6.20 4.74
N PRO A 81 11.34 -5.80 5.51
CA PRO A 81 11.08 -5.44 6.90
C PRO A 81 10.34 -4.14 7.08
N LYS A 82 9.64 -4.02 8.18
CA LYS A 82 8.91 -2.83 8.50
C LYS A 82 9.83 -1.63 8.46
N GLY A 83 9.36 -0.55 7.90
CA GLY A 83 10.10 0.68 7.82
C GLY A 83 11.04 0.78 6.62
N LEU A 84 11.17 -0.30 5.88
CA LEU A 84 12.01 -0.26 4.70
C LEU A 84 11.40 0.66 3.66
N GLN A 85 12.20 1.52 3.09
CA GLN A 85 11.73 2.42 2.06
C GLN A 85 11.95 1.78 0.72
N VAL A 86 10.94 1.76 -0.09
CA VAL A 86 11.02 1.10 -1.40
C VAL A 86 10.45 1.98 -2.49
N LEU A 87 10.92 1.77 -3.70
CA LEU A 87 10.40 2.45 -4.86
C LEU A 87 9.43 1.50 -5.55
N VAL A 88 8.28 1.98 -5.90
CA VAL A 88 7.33 1.18 -6.65
C VAL A 88 7.77 1.23 -8.10
N ASP A 89 8.31 0.13 -8.59
CA ASP A 89 8.86 0.09 -9.93
C ASP A 89 7.76 -0.01 -10.97
N ARG A 90 6.80 -0.82 -10.74
CA ARG A 90 5.65 -0.95 -11.63
C ARG A 90 4.50 -1.58 -10.88
N ILE A 91 3.32 -1.48 -11.41
CA ILE A 91 2.13 -2.08 -10.84
C ILE A 91 1.58 -3.03 -11.86
N GLU A 92 1.39 -4.25 -11.48
CA GLU A 92 0.86 -5.23 -12.41
C GLU A 92 -0.58 -5.53 -12.03
N PRO A 93 -1.50 -5.41 -12.94
CA PRO A 93 -2.87 -5.76 -12.64
C PRO A 93 -2.96 -7.26 -12.38
N TYR A 94 -3.60 -7.65 -11.31
CA TYR A 94 -3.67 -9.03 -11.00
C TYR A 94 -5.05 -9.34 -10.47
N GLY A 95 -5.95 -9.77 -11.28
CA GLY A 95 -7.30 -10.00 -10.87
C GLY A 95 -8.07 -8.73 -10.81
N MET A 96 -9.26 -8.79 -10.31
CA MET A 96 -10.07 -7.68 -10.39
C MET A 96 -9.81 -6.63 -9.45
N LEU A 97 -9.41 -6.84 -8.32
CA LEU A 97 -9.22 -5.79 -7.37
C LEU A 97 -7.87 -5.84 -6.77
N ASN A 98 -6.92 -6.53 -7.40
CA ASN A 98 -5.70 -6.72 -6.76
C ASN A 98 -4.56 -6.33 -7.60
N ASP A 99 -4.24 -5.10 -7.63
CA ASP A 99 -3.02 -4.69 -8.31
C ASP A 99 -1.85 -5.11 -7.44
N ARG A 100 -0.81 -5.57 -8.06
CA ARG A 100 0.38 -6.03 -7.37
C ARG A 100 1.56 -5.10 -7.65
N PRO A 101 1.96 -4.30 -6.69
CA PRO A 101 3.13 -3.46 -6.90
C PRO A 101 4.42 -4.28 -6.82
N CYS A 102 5.34 -4.00 -7.71
CA CYS A 102 6.65 -4.60 -7.67
C CYS A 102 7.57 -3.54 -7.10
N VAL A 103 8.12 -3.79 -5.93
CA VAL A 103 8.88 -2.78 -5.22
C VAL A 103 10.34 -3.14 -5.13
N ARG A 104 11.22 -2.17 -5.16
CA ARG A 104 12.64 -2.46 -5.03
C ARG A 104 13.30 -1.50 -4.09
N GLN A 105 14.35 -1.94 -3.49
CA GLN A 105 15.10 -1.10 -2.61
C GLN A 105 16.03 -0.23 -3.40
N SER A 106 16.38 0.90 -2.85
CA SER A 106 17.28 1.82 -3.49
C SER A 106 18.60 1.12 -3.73
N GLY A 107 19.13 1.26 -4.90
CA GLY A 107 20.39 0.63 -5.24
C GLY A 107 20.30 -0.79 -5.76
N HIS A 108 19.11 -1.36 -5.73
CA HIS A 108 18.93 -2.71 -6.22
C HIS A 108 18.16 -2.69 -7.52
N SER A 109 18.42 -3.63 -8.39
CA SER A 109 17.71 -3.64 -9.66
C SER A 109 16.53 -4.57 -9.66
N ASP A 110 16.46 -5.49 -8.72
CA ASP A 110 15.37 -6.43 -8.71
C ASP A 110 14.19 -5.88 -7.97
N CYS A 111 13.00 -6.08 -8.47
CA CYS A 111 11.82 -5.71 -7.73
C CYS A 111 11.07 -6.96 -7.28
N TRP A 112 10.28 -6.80 -6.24
CA TRP A 112 9.57 -7.90 -5.63
C TRP A 112 8.09 -7.57 -5.54
N TYR A 113 7.26 -8.46 -6.03
CA TYR A 113 5.82 -8.24 -5.97
C TYR A 113 5.35 -8.42 -4.53
N THR A 114 4.54 -7.51 -4.06
CA THR A 114 4.03 -7.55 -2.71
C THR A 114 2.58 -7.04 -2.72
N LEU A 115 1.99 -6.86 -1.58
CA LEU A 115 0.62 -6.37 -1.51
C LEU A 115 0.57 -4.90 -1.14
N PRO A 116 -0.34 -4.16 -1.74
CA PRO A 116 -0.51 -2.77 -1.33
C PRO A 116 -0.81 -2.62 0.16
N ALA A 117 -1.46 -3.62 0.73
CA ALA A 117 -1.81 -3.56 2.14
C ALA A 117 -0.59 -3.56 3.04
N PHE A 118 0.57 -3.97 2.54
CA PHE A 118 1.79 -3.98 3.34
C PHE A 118 2.51 -2.64 3.29
N LEU A 119 2.04 -1.72 2.47
CA LEU A 119 2.73 -0.47 2.24
C LEU A 119 1.98 0.72 2.82
N GLN A 120 2.71 1.74 3.18
CA GLN A 120 2.10 2.99 3.61
C GLN A 120 2.85 4.14 2.98
N PRO A 121 2.19 5.24 2.73
CA PRO A 121 2.86 6.37 2.13
C PRO A 121 3.83 6.98 3.13
N ILE A 122 4.85 7.64 2.61
CA ILE A 122 5.75 8.34 3.46
C ILE A 122 5.00 9.54 3.95
N SER A 123 4.89 9.66 5.24
CA SER A 123 4.09 10.70 5.72
C SER A 123 4.75 11.90 5.62
N ASN A 124 4.70 12.77 5.66
CA ASN A 124 5.32 13.92 5.58
C ASN A 124 5.50 14.33 4.35
N GLN A 125 4.91 13.91 3.43
CA GLN A 125 5.09 14.41 2.27
C GLN A 125 4.16 15.23 2.02
#